data_14808ab5b7b33a8a973cfb3c049e9668
#
_entry.id   14808ab5b7b33a8a973cfb3c049e9668
#
_cell.length_a   1.000
_cell.length_b   1.000
_cell.length_c   1.000
_cell.angle_alpha   90.00
_cell.angle_beta   90.00
_cell.angle_gamma   90.00
#
_symmetry.space_group_name_H-M   'P 1'
#
loop_
_entity.id
_entity.type
_entity.pdbx_description
1 polymer ?
#
loop_
_entity_poly.entity_id
_entity_poly.type
_entity_poly.pdbx_seq_one_letter_code
_entity_poly.pdbx_strand_id
1 'polypeptide(L)'
;DMPSRNYDIIAGNLRRATGTLGNFEVTIDALQQLDPTGHGTHEWSISRQGGQSHCDIILDLRGGTPLFPAHEKRDGYLWVDASHAPSVAKAILKASHMVGTFEKTLFVKTEPSLCAHSRAQKSACSNCLDICPTGAITSAGDFVQIDPAICAGCGACAALCPSGSITYEADPSSTTLRRIQALMDGYNKVAGDHPQPRLLVHDAHGRDMIAMAARFGDGLVANMLPIEIEAISSFGHAEALGALASGFGDVHILLSPTADQVAIGREVALA
;
A
#
# COMPACT_ATOMS: atom_id res chain seq x y z
N ASP A 1 5.74 20.89 43.83
CA ASP A 1 6.40 19.91 42.96
C ASP A 1 5.57 19.78 41.67
N MET A 2 6.00 20.47 40.60
CA MET A 2 5.47 20.14 39.28
C MET A 2 5.99 18.75 38.91
N PRO A 3 5.14 17.83 38.45
CA PRO A 3 5.62 16.57 37.97
C PRO A 3 6.63 16.82 36.86
N SER A 4 7.82 16.19 36.95
CA SER A 4 8.84 16.28 35.90
C SER A 4 8.20 15.83 34.59
N ARG A 5 8.16 16.73 33.62
CA ARG A 5 7.67 16.39 32.28
C ARG A 5 8.67 15.41 31.66
N ASN A 6 8.16 14.25 31.21
CA ASN A 6 8.95 13.31 30.40
C ASN A 6 8.71 13.48 28.88
N TYR A 7 8.37 14.71 28.46
CA TYR A 7 8.23 15.10 27.06
C TYR A 7 8.70 16.54 26.87
N ASP A 8 9.23 16.81 25.70
CA ASP A 8 9.66 18.15 25.26
C ASP A 8 8.50 18.87 24.54
N ILE A 9 8.39 20.17 24.77
CA ILE A 9 7.51 21.06 24.03
C ILE A 9 8.39 21.91 23.12
N ILE A 10 8.14 21.81 21.82
CA ILE A 10 8.82 22.61 20.81
C ILE A 10 7.82 23.39 19.98
N ALA A 11 8.20 24.58 19.56
CA ALA A 11 7.50 25.36 18.55
C ALA A 11 8.34 25.38 17.27
N GLY A 12 7.70 25.41 16.12
CA GLY A 12 8.39 25.48 14.83
C GLY A 12 7.50 25.11 13.67
N ASN A 13 8.05 25.23 12.47
CA ASN A 13 7.38 24.88 11.23
C ASN A 13 7.89 23.53 10.73
N LEU A 14 7.01 22.55 10.67
CA LEU A 14 7.34 21.25 10.14
C LEU A 14 7.60 21.34 8.63
N ARG A 15 8.83 21.08 8.22
CA ARG A 15 9.26 21.18 6.83
C ARG A 15 9.13 19.86 6.09
N ARG A 16 9.56 18.75 6.70
CA ARG A 16 9.62 17.44 6.08
C ARG A 16 9.57 16.34 7.14
N ALA A 17 8.97 15.23 6.76
CA ALA A 17 9.13 13.96 7.48
C ALA A 17 9.53 12.86 6.50
N THR A 18 10.39 11.93 6.94
CA THR A 18 10.83 10.74 6.20
C THR A 18 10.84 9.54 7.13
N GLY A 19 10.99 8.35 6.57
CA GLY A 19 11.11 7.12 7.36
C GLY A 19 9.80 6.35 7.51
N THR A 20 9.77 5.48 8.50
CA THR A 20 8.71 4.50 8.74
C THR A 20 8.56 4.24 10.24
N LEU A 21 7.61 3.41 10.64
CA LEU A 21 7.39 2.99 12.03
C LEU A 21 8.73 2.58 12.68
N GLY A 22 9.01 3.15 13.85
CA GLY A 22 10.24 2.93 14.60
C GLY A 22 11.46 3.73 14.12
N ASN A 23 11.34 4.48 13.02
CA ASN A 23 12.46 5.25 12.46
C ASN A 23 11.99 6.42 11.60
N PHE A 24 11.17 7.30 12.15
CA PHE A 24 10.83 8.56 11.49
C PHE A 24 11.86 9.63 11.80
N GLU A 25 12.19 10.43 10.80
CA GLU A 25 12.97 11.65 10.92
C GLU A 25 12.11 12.85 10.52
N VAL A 26 12.08 13.86 11.38
CA VAL A 26 11.28 15.08 11.19
C VAL A 26 12.22 16.28 11.16
N THR A 27 12.13 17.11 10.13
CA THR A 27 12.88 18.36 10.01
C THR A 27 11.97 19.54 10.32
N ILE A 28 12.41 20.42 11.23
CA ILE A 28 11.63 21.54 11.75
C ILE A 28 12.43 22.83 11.56
N ASP A 29 11.83 23.81 10.88
CA ASP A 29 12.39 25.15 10.74
C ASP A 29 11.82 26.08 11.82
N ALA A 30 12.55 27.13 12.13
CA ALA A 30 12.24 28.05 13.23
C ALA A 30 12.00 27.35 14.57
N LEU A 31 12.77 26.26 14.83
CA LEU A 31 12.60 25.45 16.03
C LEU A 31 13.00 26.26 17.27
N GLN A 32 12.11 26.30 18.24
CA GLN A 32 12.29 26.82 19.58
C GLN A 32 11.88 25.75 20.59
N GLN A 33 12.60 25.65 21.69
CA GLN A 33 12.30 24.72 22.77
C GLN A 33 11.79 25.51 23.97
N LEU A 34 10.72 25.00 24.60
CA LEU A 34 10.21 25.60 25.81
C LEU A 34 11.21 25.37 26.95
N ASP A 35 11.61 26.46 27.64
CA ASP A 35 12.48 26.35 28.80
C ASP A 35 11.71 25.70 29.97
N PRO A 36 12.14 24.52 30.45
CA PRO A 36 11.47 23.83 31.55
C PRO A 36 11.64 24.55 32.90
N THR A 37 12.58 25.51 33.01
CA THR A 37 12.86 26.22 34.26
C THR A 37 12.06 27.51 34.42
N GLY A 38 11.30 27.93 33.40
CA GLY A 38 10.50 29.15 33.42
C GLY A 38 9.40 29.10 34.49
N HIS A 39 9.50 29.93 35.51
CA HIS A 39 8.52 30.10 36.58
C HIS A 39 7.35 30.99 36.13
N GLY A 40 6.26 30.36 35.63
CA GLY A 40 5.00 31.05 35.33
C GLY A 40 4.92 31.78 34.00
N THR A 41 5.99 31.91 33.23
CA THR A 41 6.02 32.41 31.86
C THR A 41 6.57 31.36 30.92
N HIS A 42 6.02 31.29 29.71
CA HIS A 42 6.55 30.39 28.67
C HIS A 42 7.75 31.07 28.01
N GLU A 43 8.95 30.74 28.45
CA GLU A 43 10.20 31.20 27.85
C GLU A 43 10.66 30.21 26.79
N TRP A 44 11.00 30.74 25.61
CA TRP A 44 11.41 29.92 24.47
C TRP A 44 12.88 30.15 24.16
N SER A 45 13.57 29.12 23.77
CA SER A 45 14.95 29.21 23.29
C SER A 45 15.06 30.07 22.03
N ILE A 46 16.27 30.49 21.68
CA ILE A 46 16.53 31.18 20.41
C ILE A 46 16.13 30.27 19.26
N SER A 47 15.41 30.84 18.28
CA SER A 47 14.98 30.14 17.08
C SER A 47 16.16 29.66 16.24
N ARG A 48 16.13 28.41 15.78
CA ARG A 48 17.14 27.82 14.89
C ARG A 48 16.48 27.14 13.71
N GLN A 49 17.17 27.12 12.56
CA GLN A 49 16.72 26.47 11.34
C GLN A 49 17.23 25.03 11.24
N GLY A 50 16.46 24.15 10.57
CA GLY A 50 16.87 22.79 10.26
C GLY A 50 17.03 21.90 11.49
N GLY A 51 16.21 22.10 12.54
CA GLY A 51 16.17 21.18 13.67
C GLY A 51 15.69 19.80 13.22
N GLN A 52 16.36 18.75 13.71
CA GLN A 52 15.99 17.36 13.44
C GLN A 52 15.47 16.69 14.70
N SER A 53 14.45 15.85 14.56
CA SER A 53 13.91 15.01 15.61
C SER A 53 13.66 13.62 15.07
N HIS A 54 13.98 12.60 15.85
CA HIS A 54 13.69 11.20 15.53
C HIS A 54 12.57 10.71 16.45
N CYS A 55 11.65 9.94 15.89
CA CYS A 55 10.54 9.36 16.65
C CYS A 55 10.07 8.04 16.02
N ASP A 56 9.48 7.20 16.84
CA ASP A 56 8.99 5.90 16.42
C ASP A 56 7.60 5.99 15.76
N ILE A 57 6.78 6.95 16.22
CA ILE A 57 5.40 7.15 15.78
C ILE A 57 5.15 8.65 15.62
N ILE A 58 4.38 9.02 14.60
CA ILE A 58 3.91 10.39 14.41
C ILE A 58 2.38 10.41 14.52
N LEU A 59 1.86 11.18 15.49
CA LEU A 59 0.44 11.55 15.54
C LEU A 59 0.28 12.99 15.03
N ASP A 60 -0.20 13.12 13.81
CA ASP A 60 -0.35 14.41 13.13
C ASP A 60 -1.77 14.96 13.32
N LEU A 61 -1.86 16.03 14.11
CA LEU A 61 -3.10 16.74 14.46
C LEU A 61 -3.19 18.14 13.81
N ARG A 62 -2.33 18.44 12.84
CA ARG A 62 -2.25 19.79 12.25
C ARG A 62 -3.46 20.16 11.40
N GLY A 63 -4.26 19.15 10.95
CA GLY A 63 -5.45 19.39 10.12
C GLY A 63 -5.17 19.81 8.68
N GLY A 64 -3.90 19.90 8.28
CA GLY A 64 -3.47 20.25 6.92
C GLY A 64 -3.22 19.03 6.02
N THR A 65 -2.49 19.24 4.93
CA THR A 65 -2.06 18.15 4.06
C THR A 65 -1.21 17.15 4.81
N PRO A 66 -1.48 15.83 4.67
CA PRO A 66 -0.65 14.79 5.26
C PRO A 66 0.82 14.88 4.83
N LEU A 67 1.74 14.46 5.71
CA LEU A 67 3.18 14.50 5.45
C LEU A 67 3.63 13.47 4.43
N PHE A 68 2.87 12.38 4.30
CA PHE A 68 3.22 11.28 3.42
C PHE A 68 2.12 11.02 2.39
N PRO A 69 2.48 10.71 1.14
CA PRO A 69 1.54 10.18 0.17
C PRO A 69 0.92 8.87 0.70
N ALA A 70 -0.35 8.61 0.36
CA ALA A 70 -1.10 7.45 0.84
C ALA A 70 -0.89 7.22 2.36
N HIS A 71 -1.08 8.26 3.14
CA HIS A 71 -0.81 8.32 4.57
C HIS A 71 -1.51 7.23 5.37
N GLU A 72 -2.68 6.75 4.91
CA GLU A 72 -3.43 5.65 5.52
C GLU A 72 -2.69 4.29 5.42
N LYS A 73 -1.74 4.19 4.47
CA LYS A 73 -0.91 2.99 4.24
C LYS A 73 0.49 3.09 4.86
N ARG A 74 0.79 4.22 5.53
CA ARG A 74 2.09 4.43 6.19
C ARG A 74 2.00 3.99 7.65
N ASP A 75 2.61 2.86 7.98
CA ASP A 75 2.65 2.37 9.36
C ASP A 75 3.36 3.37 10.28
N GLY A 76 2.79 3.60 11.47
CA GLY A 76 3.33 4.53 12.47
C GLY A 76 3.01 6.01 12.22
N TYR A 77 2.46 6.39 11.06
CA TYR A 77 1.97 7.73 10.80
C TYR A 77 0.45 7.78 10.93
N LEU A 78 -0.05 8.55 11.90
CA LEU A 78 -1.47 8.68 12.22
C LEU A 78 -1.89 10.13 11.97
N TRP A 79 -2.59 10.37 10.87
CA TRP A 79 -3.14 11.67 10.54
C TRP A 79 -4.63 11.70 10.86
N VAL A 80 -5.07 12.67 11.67
CA VAL A 80 -6.48 12.83 12.06
C VAL A 80 -6.82 14.32 12.24
N ASP A 81 -8.09 14.64 12.01
CA ASP A 81 -8.63 15.96 12.32
C ASP A 81 -8.72 16.15 13.85
N ALA A 82 -7.99 17.13 14.37
CA ALA A 82 -7.96 17.45 15.80
C ALA A 82 -9.35 17.88 16.35
N SER A 83 -10.24 18.38 15.50
CA SER A 83 -11.59 18.80 15.89
C SER A 83 -12.53 17.60 16.15
N HIS A 84 -12.18 16.40 15.64
CA HIS A 84 -13.01 15.21 15.78
C HIS A 84 -12.49 14.30 16.90
N ALA A 85 -12.91 14.55 18.12
CA ALA A 85 -12.44 13.83 19.31
C ALA A 85 -12.48 12.30 19.22
N PRO A 86 -13.52 11.63 18.64
CA PRO A 86 -13.52 10.18 18.49
C PRO A 86 -12.37 9.67 17.60
N SER A 87 -12.03 10.37 16.52
CA SER A 87 -10.90 10.01 15.66
C SER A 87 -9.56 10.16 16.38
N VAL A 88 -9.40 11.22 17.16
CA VAL A 88 -8.20 11.43 17.98
C VAL A 88 -8.06 10.31 19.01
N ALA A 89 -9.14 9.97 19.75
CA ALA A 89 -9.12 8.88 20.71
C ALA A 89 -8.76 7.53 20.06
N LYS A 90 -9.33 7.23 18.90
CA LYS A 90 -9.01 6.03 18.12
C LYS A 90 -7.54 6.00 17.67
N ALA A 91 -6.99 7.14 17.25
CA ALA A 91 -5.59 7.24 16.84
C ALA A 91 -4.64 7.05 18.03
N ILE A 92 -4.95 7.62 19.19
CA ILE A 92 -4.18 7.41 20.43
C ILE A 92 -4.21 5.93 20.85
N LEU A 93 -5.38 5.28 20.81
CA LEU A 93 -5.50 3.85 21.08
C LEU A 93 -4.68 3.03 20.08
N LYS A 94 -4.73 3.35 18.79
CA LYS A 94 -3.91 2.69 17.77
C LYS A 94 -2.42 2.88 18.05
N ALA A 95 -1.98 4.10 18.39
CA ALA A 95 -0.59 4.37 18.75
C ALA A 95 -0.13 3.57 19.98
N SER A 96 -0.97 3.44 21.01
CA SER A 96 -0.64 2.68 22.22
C SER A 96 -0.41 1.18 21.98
N HIS A 97 -0.96 0.63 20.89
CA HIS A 97 -0.72 -0.75 20.46
C HIS A 97 0.53 -0.92 19.60
N MET A 98 1.18 0.18 19.21
CA MET A 98 2.41 0.16 18.40
C MET A 98 3.68 0.16 19.28
N VAL A 99 3.64 -0.54 20.41
CA VAL A 99 4.77 -0.70 21.33
C VAL A 99 5.28 -2.14 21.24
N GLY A 100 6.58 -2.31 20.98
CA GLY A 100 7.22 -3.63 20.87
C GLY A 100 7.96 -3.82 19.56
N THR A 101 8.24 -5.07 19.22
CA THR A 101 8.88 -5.45 17.96
C THR A 101 7.82 -6.01 17.01
N PHE A 102 7.81 -5.50 15.79
CA PHE A 102 6.85 -5.91 14.77
C PHE A 102 7.58 -6.52 13.58
N GLU A 103 7.09 -7.67 13.11
CA GLU A 103 7.51 -8.25 11.86
C GLU A 103 6.71 -7.65 10.71
N LYS A 104 7.38 -7.25 9.63
CA LYS A 104 6.72 -6.77 8.41
C LYS A 104 6.86 -7.82 7.32
N THR A 105 5.73 -8.16 6.71
CA THR A 105 5.69 -9.08 5.58
C THR A 105 6.43 -8.49 4.38
N LEU A 106 7.26 -9.31 3.74
CA LEU A 106 7.88 -8.99 2.45
C LEU A 106 6.88 -9.34 1.35
N PHE A 107 6.19 -8.33 0.84
CA PHE A 107 5.12 -8.52 -0.14
C PHE A 107 5.63 -8.77 -1.55
N VAL A 108 6.81 -8.27 -1.87
CA VAL A 108 7.38 -8.34 -3.22
C VAL A 108 8.82 -8.80 -3.19
N LYS A 109 9.19 -9.60 -4.19
CA LYS A 109 10.57 -9.98 -4.47
C LYS A 109 11.06 -9.27 -5.71
N THR A 110 12.32 -8.89 -5.72
CA THR A 110 12.96 -8.24 -6.86
C THR A 110 14.11 -9.07 -7.38
N GLU A 111 14.20 -9.17 -8.72
CA GLU A 111 15.35 -9.76 -9.43
C GLU A 111 16.04 -8.66 -10.24
N PRO A 112 17.11 -8.04 -9.71
CA PRO A 112 17.76 -6.89 -10.32
C PRO A 112 18.28 -7.15 -11.75
N SER A 113 18.70 -8.37 -12.04
CA SER A 113 19.25 -8.75 -13.36
C SER A 113 18.23 -8.63 -14.48
N LEU A 114 16.94 -8.73 -14.16
CA LEU A 114 15.82 -8.61 -15.11
C LEU A 114 15.31 -7.18 -15.24
N CYS A 115 15.73 -6.27 -14.35
CA CYS A 115 15.18 -4.92 -14.31
C CYS A 115 15.55 -4.10 -15.56
N ALA A 116 14.55 -3.50 -16.18
CA ALA A 116 14.71 -2.65 -17.36
C ALA A 116 14.78 -1.15 -17.00
N HIS A 117 15.02 -0.80 -15.71
CA HIS A 117 15.00 0.58 -15.25
C HIS A 117 16.01 1.46 -15.94
N SER A 118 17.27 1.05 -15.96
CA SER A 118 18.34 1.82 -16.59
C SER A 118 19.41 0.91 -17.19
N ARG A 119 20.05 1.38 -18.26
CA ARG A 119 21.29 0.80 -18.79
C ARG A 119 22.18 1.91 -19.31
N ALA A 120 23.47 1.82 -19.05
CA ALA A 120 24.47 2.81 -19.47
C ALA A 120 24.06 4.25 -19.08
N GLN A 121 23.54 4.44 -17.88
CA GLN A 121 23.07 5.73 -17.32
C GLN A 121 21.89 6.35 -18.08
N LYS A 122 21.16 5.57 -18.88
CA LYS A 122 19.93 6.01 -19.54
C LYS A 122 18.74 5.28 -18.91
N SER A 123 17.86 6.05 -18.25
CA SER A 123 16.60 5.53 -17.73
C SER A 123 15.68 5.14 -18.87
N ALA A 124 15.12 3.94 -18.81
CA ALA A 124 14.24 3.37 -19.83
C ALA A 124 12.85 3.03 -19.29
N CYS A 125 12.76 2.51 -18.06
CA CYS A 125 11.50 2.10 -17.43
C CYS A 125 11.33 2.77 -16.07
N SER A 126 10.15 3.37 -15.82
CA SER A 126 9.78 3.99 -14.54
C SER A 126 8.43 3.49 -13.99
N ASN A 127 7.79 2.51 -14.64
CA ASN A 127 6.41 2.10 -14.33
C ASN A 127 6.16 1.85 -12.84
N CYS A 128 7.03 1.10 -12.19
CA CYS A 128 6.90 0.78 -10.77
C CYS A 128 7.17 1.99 -9.84
N LEU A 129 8.05 2.90 -10.25
CA LEU A 129 8.32 4.15 -9.52
C LEU A 129 7.08 5.07 -9.55
N ASP A 130 6.46 5.18 -10.73
CA ASP A 130 5.34 6.09 -10.97
C ASP A 130 4.03 5.60 -10.33
N ILE A 131 3.87 4.27 -10.18
CA ILE A 131 2.64 3.69 -9.64
C ILE A 131 2.67 3.50 -8.13
N CYS A 132 3.84 3.53 -7.49
CA CYS A 132 3.95 3.22 -6.06
C CYS A 132 3.30 4.31 -5.20
N PRO A 133 2.15 4.03 -4.54
CA PRO A 133 1.42 5.06 -3.81
C PRO A 133 2.15 5.52 -2.55
N THR A 134 2.99 4.68 -1.96
CA THR A 134 3.72 4.98 -0.72
C THR A 134 5.12 5.54 -0.95
N GLY A 135 5.61 5.53 -2.20
CA GLY A 135 6.98 5.92 -2.52
C GLY A 135 8.04 4.94 -1.97
N ALA A 136 7.68 3.67 -1.80
CA ALA A 136 8.60 2.63 -1.32
C ALA A 136 9.68 2.26 -2.33
N ILE A 137 9.52 2.65 -3.60
CA ILE A 137 10.41 2.25 -4.70
C ILE A 137 11.31 3.42 -5.05
N THR A 138 12.61 3.17 -5.12
CA THR A 138 13.62 4.16 -5.48
C THR A 138 14.57 3.61 -6.54
N SER A 139 15.18 4.52 -7.33
CA SER A 139 16.23 4.15 -8.28
C SER A 139 17.52 3.79 -7.54
N ALA A 140 18.13 2.66 -7.91
CA ALA A 140 19.40 2.19 -7.40
C ALA A 140 20.41 1.96 -8.55
N GLY A 141 20.53 2.93 -9.44
CA GLY A 141 21.39 2.84 -10.62
C GLY A 141 20.68 2.12 -11.77
N ASP A 142 21.13 0.94 -12.14
CA ASP A 142 20.55 0.19 -13.28
C ASP A 142 19.26 -0.56 -12.94
N PHE A 143 18.90 -0.65 -11.66
CA PHE A 143 17.69 -1.31 -11.18
C PHE A 143 16.96 -0.45 -10.14
N VAL A 144 15.79 -0.89 -9.73
CA VAL A 144 15.02 -0.26 -8.65
C VAL A 144 15.18 -1.05 -7.36
N GLN A 145 15.15 -0.35 -6.23
CA GLN A 145 15.14 -0.93 -4.90
C GLN A 145 13.81 -0.62 -4.24
N ILE A 146 13.28 -1.59 -3.51
CA ILE A 146 12.02 -1.47 -2.76
C ILE A 146 12.33 -1.52 -1.26
N ASP A 147 11.90 -0.50 -0.53
CA ASP A 147 11.97 -0.49 0.93
C ASP A 147 10.79 -1.29 1.50
N PRO A 148 11.04 -2.46 2.10
CA PRO A 148 9.97 -3.31 2.62
C PRO A 148 9.24 -2.66 3.81
N ALA A 149 9.90 -1.79 4.57
CA ALA A 149 9.28 -1.11 5.69
C ALA A 149 8.26 -0.05 5.26
N ILE A 150 8.41 0.50 4.05
CA ILE A 150 7.51 1.48 3.43
C ILE A 150 6.46 0.79 2.55
N CYS A 151 6.76 -0.37 1.99
CA CYS A 151 5.88 -1.10 1.09
C CYS A 151 4.55 -1.45 1.76
N ALA A 152 3.44 -1.10 1.11
CA ALA A 152 2.09 -1.38 1.61
C ALA A 152 1.48 -2.68 1.06
N GLY A 153 2.20 -3.44 0.24
CA GLY A 153 1.74 -4.73 -0.27
C GLY A 153 0.63 -4.68 -1.30
N CYS A 154 0.45 -3.57 -2.01
CA CYS A 154 -0.64 -3.44 -3.01
C CYS A 154 -0.43 -4.25 -4.29
N GLY A 155 0.80 -4.67 -4.61
CA GLY A 155 1.12 -5.53 -5.75
C GLY A 155 1.16 -4.85 -7.13
N ALA A 156 0.71 -3.60 -7.27
CA ALA A 156 0.63 -2.90 -8.55
C ALA A 156 1.98 -2.82 -9.31
N CYS A 157 3.08 -2.71 -8.59
CA CYS A 157 4.41 -2.70 -9.19
C CYS A 157 4.80 -4.03 -9.84
N ALA A 158 4.29 -5.16 -9.33
CA ALA A 158 4.50 -6.47 -9.91
C ALA A 158 3.66 -6.64 -11.19
N ALA A 159 2.38 -6.25 -11.15
CA ALA A 159 1.49 -6.29 -12.31
C ALA A 159 2.04 -5.49 -13.50
N LEU A 160 2.53 -4.27 -13.25
CA LEU A 160 3.07 -3.36 -14.27
C LEU A 160 4.52 -3.66 -14.70
N CYS A 161 5.19 -4.65 -14.12
CA CYS A 161 6.59 -4.92 -14.43
C CYS A 161 6.74 -5.67 -15.76
N PRO A 162 7.18 -5.03 -16.86
CA PRO A 162 7.20 -5.67 -18.17
C PRO A 162 8.27 -6.76 -18.31
N SER A 163 9.25 -6.76 -17.41
CA SER A 163 10.37 -7.72 -17.41
C SER A 163 10.22 -8.83 -16.38
N GLY A 164 9.18 -8.79 -15.54
CA GLY A 164 9.02 -9.74 -14.44
C GLY A 164 10.09 -9.63 -13.35
N SER A 165 10.81 -8.50 -13.31
CA SER A 165 11.82 -8.22 -12.28
C SER A 165 11.21 -8.09 -10.88
N ILE A 166 9.94 -7.68 -10.79
CA ILE A 166 9.20 -7.60 -9.52
C ILE A 166 8.12 -8.67 -9.54
N THR A 167 8.08 -9.49 -8.50
CA THR A 167 7.09 -10.57 -8.33
C THR A 167 6.33 -10.33 -7.02
N TYR A 168 5.02 -10.50 -7.05
CA TYR A 168 4.19 -10.48 -5.84
C TYR A 168 4.24 -11.85 -5.15
N GLU A 169 4.69 -11.89 -3.89
CA GLU A 169 5.00 -13.16 -3.22
C GLU A 169 3.77 -13.92 -2.74
N ALA A 170 2.68 -13.23 -2.36
CA ALA A 170 1.47 -13.91 -1.91
C ALA A 170 0.77 -14.64 -3.06
N ASP A 171 0.67 -13.99 -4.22
CA ASP A 171 0.08 -14.53 -5.43
C ASP A 171 1.04 -14.37 -6.63
N PRO A 172 2.09 -15.19 -6.74
CA PRO A 172 2.96 -15.12 -7.90
C PRO A 172 2.20 -15.40 -9.20
N SER A 173 2.46 -14.60 -10.25
CA SER A 173 1.78 -14.69 -11.56
C SER A 173 1.67 -16.14 -12.07
N SER A 174 2.76 -16.90 -11.97
CA SER A 174 2.78 -18.33 -12.38
C SER A 174 1.82 -19.21 -11.58
N THR A 175 1.56 -18.88 -10.32
CA THR A 175 0.62 -19.60 -9.46
C THR A 175 -0.81 -19.21 -9.81
N THR A 176 -1.06 -17.91 -9.99
CA THR A 176 -2.36 -17.38 -10.40
C THR A 176 -2.80 -17.95 -11.75
N LEU A 177 -1.91 -17.98 -12.74
CA LEU A 177 -2.17 -18.59 -14.05
C LEU A 177 -2.49 -20.10 -13.97
N ARG A 178 -1.77 -20.84 -13.13
CA ARG A 178 -2.08 -22.28 -12.91
C ARG A 178 -3.45 -22.47 -12.24
N ARG A 179 -3.83 -21.60 -11.30
CA ARG A 179 -5.16 -21.64 -10.65
C ARG A 179 -6.26 -21.33 -11.67
N ILE A 180 -6.05 -20.33 -12.54
CA ILE A 180 -6.98 -19.98 -13.65
C ILE A 180 -7.16 -21.16 -14.59
N GLN A 181 -6.06 -21.79 -15.01
CA GLN A 181 -6.11 -22.98 -15.88
C GLN A 181 -6.83 -24.16 -15.22
N ALA A 182 -6.55 -24.42 -13.94
CA ALA A 182 -7.23 -25.48 -13.19
C ALA A 182 -8.74 -25.26 -13.04
N LEU A 183 -9.17 -23.98 -12.87
CA LEU A 183 -10.60 -23.61 -12.87
C LEU A 183 -11.24 -23.92 -14.22
N MET A 184 -10.58 -23.57 -15.34
CA MET A 184 -11.07 -23.85 -16.69
C MET A 184 -11.16 -25.35 -16.94
N ASP A 185 -10.12 -26.12 -16.59
CA ASP A 185 -10.10 -27.56 -16.73
C ASP A 185 -11.22 -28.24 -15.91
N GLY A 186 -11.46 -27.72 -14.70
CA GLY A 186 -12.56 -28.18 -13.85
C GLY A 186 -13.92 -27.88 -14.46
N TYR A 187 -14.13 -26.67 -14.94
CA TYR A 187 -15.37 -26.26 -15.61
C TYR A 187 -15.67 -27.13 -16.82
N ASN A 188 -14.70 -27.32 -17.71
CA ASN A 188 -14.87 -28.14 -18.93
C ASN A 188 -15.25 -29.61 -18.65
N LYS A 189 -14.89 -30.16 -17.49
CA LYS A 189 -15.25 -31.53 -17.10
C LYS A 189 -16.71 -31.68 -16.70
N VAL A 190 -17.36 -30.60 -16.23
CA VAL A 190 -18.69 -30.67 -15.64
C VAL A 190 -19.74 -29.85 -16.40
N ALA A 191 -19.31 -28.92 -17.24
CA ALA A 191 -20.18 -27.89 -17.82
C ALA A 191 -21.10 -28.40 -18.92
N GLY A 192 -20.76 -29.49 -19.66
CA GLY A 192 -21.54 -29.94 -20.82
C GLY A 192 -21.75 -28.81 -21.83
N ASP A 193 -23.02 -28.53 -22.16
CA ASP A 193 -23.43 -27.46 -23.10
C ASP A 193 -23.63 -26.09 -22.40
N HIS A 194 -22.98 -25.87 -21.24
CA HIS A 194 -23.08 -24.58 -20.54
C HIS A 194 -22.42 -23.44 -21.31
N PRO A 195 -22.86 -22.17 -21.08
CA PRO A 195 -22.26 -21.00 -21.70
C PRO A 195 -20.75 -20.88 -21.37
N GLN A 196 -20.02 -20.20 -22.26
CA GLN A 196 -18.61 -19.91 -22.06
C GLN A 196 -18.36 -19.30 -20.66
N PRO A 197 -17.38 -19.81 -19.89
CA PRO A 197 -17.14 -19.36 -18.54
C PRO A 197 -16.55 -17.93 -18.51
N ARG A 198 -16.85 -17.24 -17.43
CA ARG A 198 -16.35 -15.90 -17.11
C ARG A 198 -15.53 -15.97 -15.83
N LEU A 199 -14.39 -15.32 -15.81
CA LEU A 199 -13.56 -15.24 -14.60
C LEU A 199 -14.00 -14.03 -13.78
N LEU A 200 -14.23 -14.22 -12.47
CA LEU A 200 -14.46 -13.13 -11.52
C LEU A 200 -13.30 -13.07 -10.54
N VAL A 201 -12.41 -12.11 -10.72
CA VAL A 201 -11.27 -11.87 -9.84
C VAL A 201 -11.71 -10.98 -8.68
N HIS A 202 -11.41 -11.37 -7.46
CA HIS A 202 -11.78 -10.62 -6.26
C HIS A 202 -10.74 -10.79 -5.14
N ASP A 203 -10.77 -9.88 -4.17
CA ASP A 203 -10.04 -9.95 -2.91
C ASP A 203 -10.95 -10.42 -1.75
N ALA A 204 -10.47 -10.30 -0.52
CA ALA A 204 -11.23 -10.67 0.67
C ALA A 204 -12.55 -9.88 0.81
N HIS A 205 -12.57 -8.59 0.42
CA HIS A 205 -13.81 -7.80 0.39
C HIS A 205 -14.81 -8.38 -0.62
N GLY A 206 -14.34 -8.72 -1.82
CA GLY A 206 -15.16 -9.34 -2.86
C GLY A 206 -15.71 -10.72 -2.44
N ARG A 207 -14.92 -11.52 -1.71
CA ARG A 207 -15.39 -12.79 -1.13
C ARG A 207 -16.61 -12.56 -0.23
N ASP A 208 -16.53 -11.57 0.67
CA ASP A 208 -17.64 -11.26 1.58
C ASP A 208 -18.89 -10.78 0.82
N MET A 209 -18.69 -9.98 -0.24
CA MET A 209 -19.79 -9.54 -1.12
C MET A 209 -20.44 -10.71 -1.87
N ILE A 210 -19.65 -11.64 -2.40
CA ILE A 210 -20.15 -12.85 -3.08
C ILE A 210 -20.94 -13.73 -2.09
N ALA A 211 -20.43 -13.90 -0.86
CA ALA A 211 -21.12 -14.65 0.18
C ALA A 211 -22.45 -14.00 0.57
N MET A 212 -22.52 -12.66 0.65
CA MET A 212 -23.77 -11.93 0.89
C MET A 212 -24.75 -12.07 -0.28
N ALA A 213 -24.27 -11.97 -1.52
CA ALA A 213 -25.11 -12.18 -2.69
C ALA A 213 -25.69 -13.60 -2.74
N ALA A 214 -24.93 -14.61 -2.36
CA ALA A 214 -25.41 -15.99 -2.28
C ALA A 214 -26.42 -16.21 -1.15
N ARG A 215 -26.28 -15.48 -0.03
CA ARG A 215 -27.16 -15.64 1.15
C ARG A 215 -28.47 -14.87 1.01
N PHE A 216 -28.46 -13.70 0.41
CA PHE A 216 -29.59 -12.77 0.42
C PHE A 216 -30.16 -12.48 -0.99
N GLY A 217 -29.54 -13.03 -2.04
CA GLY A 217 -29.93 -12.88 -3.42
C GLY A 217 -29.77 -14.18 -4.20
N ASP A 218 -29.61 -14.05 -5.52
CA ASP A 218 -29.52 -15.20 -6.44
C ASP A 218 -28.08 -15.78 -6.55
N GLY A 219 -27.11 -15.19 -5.87
CA GLY A 219 -25.71 -15.57 -5.97
C GLY A 219 -25.09 -15.24 -7.33
N LEU A 220 -24.00 -15.94 -7.67
CA LEU A 220 -23.34 -15.82 -8.97
C LEU A 220 -24.04 -16.70 -10.01
N VAL A 221 -24.09 -16.25 -11.26
CA VAL A 221 -24.54 -17.07 -12.39
C VAL A 221 -23.60 -18.27 -12.59
N ALA A 222 -24.14 -19.40 -13.08
CA ALA A 222 -23.45 -20.69 -13.12
C ALA A 222 -22.13 -20.69 -13.90
N ASN A 223 -21.97 -19.81 -14.88
CA ASN A 223 -20.76 -19.69 -15.68
C ASN A 223 -19.79 -18.60 -15.15
N MET A 224 -20.07 -17.98 -14.01
CA MET A 224 -19.16 -17.03 -13.35
C MET A 224 -18.28 -17.75 -12.32
N LEU A 225 -16.99 -17.88 -12.61
CA LEU A 225 -16.03 -18.61 -11.79
C LEU A 225 -15.22 -17.63 -10.96
N PRO A 226 -15.41 -17.56 -9.63
CA PRO A 226 -14.65 -16.66 -8.77
C PRO A 226 -13.23 -17.19 -8.49
N ILE A 227 -12.27 -16.29 -8.48
CA ILE A 227 -10.90 -16.52 -8.00
C ILE A 227 -10.50 -15.45 -7.01
N GLU A 228 -10.14 -15.84 -5.80
CA GLU A 228 -9.65 -14.94 -4.78
C GLU A 228 -8.13 -14.75 -4.93
N ILE A 229 -7.69 -13.49 -4.84
CA ILE A 229 -6.28 -13.10 -4.78
C ILE A 229 -6.07 -12.18 -3.59
N GLU A 230 -4.83 -12.10 -3.09
CA GLU A 230 -4.51 -11.32 -1.88
C GLU A 230 -4.67 -9.81 -2.11
N ALA A 231 -4.19 -9.30 -3.24
CA ALA A 231 -4.28 -7.89 -3.57
C ALA A 231 -4.75 -7.70 -5.03
N ILE A 232 -5.90 -7.06 -5.19
CA ILE A 232 -6.53 -6.91 -6.51
C ILE A 232 -5.64 -6.19 -7.53
N SER A 233 -4.81 -5.24 -7.10
CA SER A 233 -3.88 -4.51 -7.95
C SER A 233 -2.67 -5.33 -8.41
N SER A 234 -2.48 -6.56 -7.88
CA SER A 234 -1.43 -7.47 -8.37
C SER A 234 -1.87 -8.28 -9.59
N PHE A 235 -3.18 -8.27 -9.91
CA PHE A 235 -3.72 -8.91 -11.10
C PHE A 235 -3.58 -7.98 -12.30
N GLY A 236 -2.66 -8.30 -13.18
CA GLY A 236 -2.31 -7.46 -14.31
C GLY A 236 -2.84 -7.97 -15.65
N HIS A 237 -2.45 -7.29 -16.71
CA HIS A 237 -2.80 -7.64 -18.08
C HIS A 237 -2.29 -9.04 -18.47
N ALA A 238 -1.17 -9.50 -17.93
CA ALA A 238 -0.62 -10.82 -18.21
C ALA A 238 -1.54 -11.95 -17.70
N GLU A 239 -2.08 -11.81 -16.48
CA GLU A 239 -3.04 -12.75 -15.90
C GLU A 239 -4.38 -12.68 -16.65
N ALA A 240 -4.84 -11.48 -17.01
CA ALA A 240 -6.07 -11.30 -17.78
C ALA A 240 -5.98 -11.97 -19.15
N LEU A 241 -4.91 -11.72 -19.91
CA LEU A 241 -4.65 -12.38 -21.19
C LEU A 241 -4.47 -13.90 -21.04
N GLY A 242 -3.80 -14.34 -19.95
CA GLY A 242 -3.67 -15.76 -19.62
C GLY A 242 -5.03 -16.44 -19.36
N ALA A 243 -5.96 -15.76 -18.73
CA ALA A 243 -7.33 -16.24 -18.53
C ALA A 243 -8.07 -16.38 -19.86
N LEU A 244 -8.02 -15.37 -20.72
CA LEU A 244 -8.63 -15.42 -22.06
C LEU A 244 -7.99 -16.55 -22.91
N ALA A 245 -6.66 -16.68 -22.88
CA ALA A 245 -5.95 -17.75 -23.57
C ALA A 245 -6.29 -19.15 -23.04
N SER A 246 -6.69 -19.26 -21.77
CA SER A 246 -7.17 -20.51 -21.16
C SER A 246 -8.60 -20.88 -21.58
N GLY A 247 -9.33 -19.96 -22.23
CA GLY A 247 -10.68 -20.20 -22.77
C GLY A 247 -11.81 -19.46 -22.06
N PHE A 248 -11.51 -18.60 -21.07
CA PHE A 248 -12.52 -17.72 -20.49
C PHE A 248 -13.02 -16.71 -21.55
N GLY A 249 -14.32 -16.42 -21.56
CA GLY A 249 -14.92 -15.45 -22.47
C GLY A 249 -14.67 -14.02 -22.05
N ASP A 250 -14.75 -13.78 -20.75
CA ASP A 250 -14.59 -12.47 -20.13
C ASP A 250 -13.81 -12.59 -18.81
N VAL A 251 -13.15 -11.50 -18.44
CA VAL A 251 -12.50 -11.32 -17.14
C VAL A 251 -13.14 -10.12 -16.44
N HIS A 252 -13.73 -10.35 -15.30
CA HIS A 252 -14.33 -9.33 -14.45
C HIS A 252 -13.48 -9.14 -13.20
N ILE A 253 -13.28 -7.89 -12.78
CA ILE A 253 -12.56 -7.55 -11.57
C ILE A 253 -13.55 -6.90 -10.61
N LEU A 254 -13.77 -7.51 -9.44
CA LEU A 254 -14.63 -6.98 -8.38
C LEU A 254 -13.80 -6.07 -7.49
N LEU A 255 -13.99 -4.76 -7.64
CA LEU A 255 -13.21 -3.76 -6.94
C LEU A 255 -13.68 -3.57 -5.50
N SER A 256 -12.75 -3.57 -4.55
CA SER A 256 -13.01 -3.09 -3.20
C SER A 256 -13.07 -1.55 -3.16
N PRO A 257 -13.74 -0.95 -2.16
CA PRO A 257 -13.80 0.51 -2.02
C PRO A 257 -12.44 1.20 -1.89
N THR A 258 -11.42 0.47 -1.47
CA THR A 258 -10.05 0.95 -1.27
C THR A 258 -9.12 0.58 -2.44
N ALA A 259 -9.65 -0.04 -3.50
CA ALA A 259 -8.86 -0.44 -4.66
C ALA A 259 -8.29 0.77 -5.41
N ASP A 260 -7.03 0.66 -5.85
CA ASP A 260 -6.39 1.67 -6.69
C ASP A 260 -6.90 1.56 -8.13
N GLN A 261 -7.94 2.35 -8.43
CA GLN A 261 -8.58 2.37 -9.75
C GLN A 261 -7.63 2.84 -10.87
N VAL A 262 -6.62 3.65 -10.54
CA VAL A 262 -5.64 4.12 -11.53
C VAL A 262 -4.72 2.99 -11.95
N ALA A 263 -4.21 2.23 -10.98
CA ALA A 263 -3.36 1.07 -11.26
C ALA A 263 -4.12 0.01 -12.07
N ILE A 264 -5.32 -0.36 -11.63
CA ILE A 264 -6.14 -1.37 -12.30
C ILE A 264 -6.56 -0.90 -13.70
N GLY A 265 -6.93 0.37 -13.86
CA GLY A 265 -7.31 0.94 -15.15
C GLY A 265 -6.17 0.90 -16.18
N ARG A 266 -4.92 1.09 -15.75
CA ARG A 266 -3.74 0.92 -16.63
C ARG A 266 -3.60 -0.52 -17.12
N GLU A 267 -3.79 -1.50 -16.24
CA GLU A 267 -3.70 -2.91 -16.58
C GLU A 267 -4.81 -3.35 -17.54
N VAL A 268 -6.05 -2.91 -17.27
CA VAL A 268 -7.19 -3.18 -18.15
C VAL A 268 -7.02 -2.56 -19.56
N ALA A 269 -6.37 -1.40 -19.65
CA ALA A 269 -6.08 -0.77 -20.94
C ALA A 269 -4.98 -1.47 -21.74
N LEU A 270 -4.16 -2.32 -21.11
CA LEU A 270 -3.12 -3.12 -21.76
C LEU A 270 -3.61 -4.50 -22.19
N ALA A 271 -4.69 -5.01 -21.58
CA ALA A 271 -5.29 -6.31 -21.90
C ALA A 271 -6.30 -6.21 -23.05
#